data_918313b53ffa8ab85e4295ce500b0356
#
_entry.id   918313b53ffa8ab85e4295ce500b0356
#
_cell.length_a   1.000
_cell.length_b   1.000
_cell.length_c   1.000
_cell.angle_alpha   90.00
_cell.angle_beta   90.00
_cell.angle_gamma   90.00
#
_symmetry.space_group_name_H-M   'P 1'
#
loop_
_entity.id
_entity.type
_entity.pdbx_description
1 polymer ?
#
loop_
_entity_poly.entity_id
_entity_poly.type
_entity_poly.pdbx_seq_one_letter_code
_entity_poly.pdbx_strand_id
1 'polypeptide(L)'
;MKKFFITLLLFLLINTKLFAGKQEMITALKGIPGVADADWAQEISLWVVMSNPNAGHDFDQMGYIICNGGVSNFSVKKGYTITFWNMYTKKPITKFQCY
;
A
#
# COMPACT_ATOMS: atom_id res chain seq x y z
N MET A 1 9.35 -31.63 20.39
CA MET A 1 9.43 -31.08 19.04
C MET A 1 8.32 -30.12 18.72
N LYS A 2 7.07 -30.42 19.04
CA LYS A 2 5.95 -29.50 18.75
C LYS A 2 6.08 -28.17 19.47
N LYS A 3 6.56 -28.13 20.71
CA LYS A 3 6.74 -26.91 21.48
C LYS A 3 7.81 -26.00 20.87
N PHE A 4 8.90 -26.56 20.38
CA PHE A 4 9.97 -25.80 19.74
C PHE A 4 9.48 -25.13 18.45
N PHE A 5 8.72 -25.86 17.65
CA PHE A 5 8.17 -25.34 16.39
C PHE A 5 7.18 -24.20 16.61
N ILE A 6 6.31 -24.30 17.62
CA ILE A 6 5.34 -23.25 17.96
C ILE A 6 6.07 -22.00 18.44
N THR A 7 7.10 -22.13 19.27
CA THR A 7 7.90 -21.00 19.75
C THR A 7 8.60 -20.28 18.60
N LEU A 8 9.16 -21.02 17.65
CA LEU A 8 9.80 -20.45 16.47
C LEU A 8 8.81 -19.68 15.61
N LEU A 9 7.62 -20.22 15.42
CA LEU A 9 6.57 -19.58 14.65
C LEU A 9 6.12 -18.25 15.27
N LEU A 10 5.93 -18.21 16.58
CA LEU A 10 5.58 -17.00 17.31
C LEU A 10 6.68 -15.93 17.21
N PHE A 11 7.93 -16.33 17.27
CA PHE A 11 9.07 -15.44 17.12
C PHE A 11 9.08 -14.78 15.73
N LEU A 12 8.84 -15.57 14.68
CA LEU A 12 8.76 -15.05 13.32
C LEU A 12 7.60 -14.08 13.15
N LEU A 13 6.44 -14.34 13.73
CA LEU A 13 5.29 -13.46 13.67
C LEU A 13 5.58 -12.10 14.33
N ILE A 14 6.28 -12.10 15.44
CA ILE A 14 6.65 -10.85 16.14
C ILE A 14 7.61 -10.02 15.28
N ASN A 15 8.60 -10.64 14.65
CA ASN A 15 9.59 -9.95 13.82
C ASN A 15 9.00 -9.39 12.52
N THR A 16 7.91 -9.96 12.03
CA THR A 16 7.30 -9.56 10.75
C THR A 16 6.20 -8.51 10.91
N LYS A 17 5.87 -8.07 12.11
CA LYS A 17 4.78 -7.11 12.34
C LYS A 17 4.94 -5.81 11.55
N LEU A 18 6.15 -5.25 11.47
CA LEU A 18 6.42 -4.02 10.73
C LEU A 18 6.23 -4.22 9.21
N PHE A 19 6.69 -5.37 8.68
CA PHE A 19 6.51 -5.69 7.27
C PHE A 19 5.07 -6.07 6.96
N ALA A 20 4.36 -6.68 7.93
CA ALA A 20 2.97 -7.09 7.75
C ALA A 20 2.06 -5.88 7.48
N GLY A 21 2.30 -4.75 8.14
CA GLY A 21 1.52 -3.54 7.91
C GLY A 21 1.65 -3.00 6.49
N LYS A 22 2.86 -2.93 5.95
CA LYS A 22 3.12 -2.51 4.57
C LYS A 22 2.52 -3.50 3.57
N GLN A 23 2.69 -4.79 3.81
CA GLN A 23 2.14 -5.82 2.94
C GLN A 23 0.61 -5.85 2.99
N GLU A 24 0.03 -5.61 4.15
CA GLU A 24 -1.42 -5.50 4.31
C GLU A 24 -1.97 -4.35 3.47
N MET A 25 -1.28 -3.21 3.42
CA MET A 25 -1.65 -2.08 2.58
C MET A 25 -1.65 -2.47 1.09
N ILE A 26 -0.60 -3.15 0.63
CA ILE A 26 -0.51 -3.62 -0.76
C ILE A 26 -1.66 -4.56 -1.10
N THR A 27 -1.93 -5.53 -0.23
CA THR A 27 -3.01 -6.49 -0.43
C THR A 27 -4.37 -5.80 -0.50
N ALA A 28 -4.61 -4.84 0.39
CA ALA A 28 -5.85 -4.09 0.42
C ALA A 28 -6.03 -3.23 -0.82
N LEU A 29 -4.96 -2.57 -1.29
CA LEU A 29 -4.99 -1.74 -2.49
C LEU A 29 -5.30 -2.58 -3.74
N LYS A 30 -4.70 -3.75 -3.86
CA LYS A 30 -4.95 -4.65 -4.99
C LYS A 30 -6.39 -5.16 -5.03
N GLY A 31 -7.10 -5.12 -3.92
CA GLY A 31 -8.51 -5.47 -3.84
C GLY A 31 -9.47 -4.38 -4.27
N ILE A 32 -8.99 -3.15 -4.51
CA ILE A 32 -9.84 -2.03 -4.91
C ILE A 32 -10.08 -2.10 -6.43
N PRO A 33 -11.36 -2.01 -6.89
CA PRO A 33 -11.63 -1.96 -8.31
C PRO A 33 -10.91 -0.78 -8.97
N GLY A 34 -10.25 -1.03 -10.09
CA GLY A 34 -9.47 -0.01 -10.81
C GLY A 34 -8.00 0.03 -10.43
N VAL A 35 -7.59 -0.69 -9.40
CA VAL A 35 -6.17 -0.84 -9.03
C VAL A 35 -5.65 -2.14 -9.62
N ALA A 36 -4.69 -2.05 -10.55
CA ALA A 36 -4.10 -3.22 -11.18
C ALA A 36 -2.98 -3.81 -10.33
N ASP A 37 -2.20 -2.95 -9.66
CA ASP A 37 -1.07 -3.37 -8.84
C ASP A 37 -0.73 -2.28 -7.84
N ALA A 38 0.03 -2.64 -6.82
CA ALA A 38 0.56 -1.70 -5.85
C ALA A 38 1.83 -2.28 -5.25
N ASP A 39 2.80 -1.41 -4.95
CA ASP A 39 4.04 -1.84 -4.32
C ASP A 39 4.74 -0.64 -3.68
N TRP A 40 5.64 -0.93 -2.75
CA TRP A 40 6.52 0.06 -2.16
C TRP A 40 7.77 0.18 -3.03
N ALA A 41 7.92 1.33 -3.71
CA ALA A 41 9.10 1.57 -4.55
C ALA A 41 10.33 1.82 -3.70
N GLN A 42 10.13 2.51 -2.58
CA GLN A 42 11.13 2.80 -1.58
C GLN A 42 10.46 2.78 -0.21
N GLU A 43 11.24 2.98 0.84
CA GLU A 43 10.73 2.93 2.20
C GLU A 43 9.56 3.90 2.45
N ILE A 44 9.58 5.06 1.78
CA ILE A 44 8.60 6.13 1.95
C ILE A 44 7.82 6.45 0.66
N SER A 45 7.91 5.62 -0.36
CA SER A 45 7.23 5.83 -1.64
C SER A 45 6.34 4.65 -1.96
N LEU A 46 5.03 4.90 -2.02
CA LEU A 46 4.04 3.92 -2.39
C LEU A 46 3.59 4.16 -3.83
N TRP A 47 3.64 3.12 -4.66
CA TRP A 47 3.18 3.17 -6.04
C TRP A 47 1.86 2.42 -6.17
N VAL A 48 0.87 3.06 -6.79
CA VAL A 48 -0.45 2.48 -7.07
C VAL A 48 -0.67 2.54 -8.57
N VAL A 49 -0.77 1.38 -9.20
CA VAL A 49 -0.94 1.28 -10.65
C VAL A 49 -2.42 1.15 -10.98
N MET A 50 -2.95 2.07 -11.78
CA MET A 50 -4.36 2.14 -12.11
C MET A 50 -4.63 1.44 -13.44
N SER A 51 -5.56 0.49 -13.43
CA SER A 51 -6.02 -0.20 -14.65
C SER A 51 -7.08 0.59 -15.41
N ASN A 52 -7.71 1.56 -14.76
CA ASN A 52 -8.74 2.41 -15.36
C ASN A 52 -8.48 3.87 -15.01
N PRO A 53 -7.40 4.46 -15.55
CA PRO A 53 -6.97 5.79 -15.12
C PRO A 53 -7.93 6.92 -15.51
N ASN A 54 -8.84 6.66 -16.46
CA ASN A 54 -9.76 7.68 -16.98
C ASN A 54 -11.16 7.56 -16.41
N ALA A 55 -11.35 6.81 -15.33
CA ALA A 55 -12.68 6.55 -14.76
C ALA A 55 -13.18 7.66 -13.83
N GLY A 56 -12.56 8.84 -13.84
CA GLY A 56 -12.99 9.97 -13.01
C GLY A 56 -12.61 9.84 -11.54
N HIS A 57 -11.52 9.17 -11.25
CA HIS A 57 -11.04 9.01 -9.87
C HIS A 57 -10.63 10.35 -9.27
N ASP A 58 -11.00 10.57 -8.01
CA ASP A 58 -10.47 11.64 -7.20
C ASP A 58 -9.20 11.12 -6.50
N PHE A 59 -8.05 11.33 -7.14
CA PHE A 59 -6.78 10.83 -6.63
C PHE A 59 -6.35 11.51 -5.33
N ASP A 60 -6.72 12.77 -5.12
CA ASP A 60 -6.44 13.47 -3.88
C ASP A 60 -7.19 12.84 -2.71
N GLN A 61 -8.46 12.49 -2.91
CA GLN A 61 -9.25 11.80 -1.92
C GLN A 61 -8.72 10.39 -1.66
N MET A 62 -8.35 9.67 -2.72
CA MET A 62 -7.75 8.34 -2.59
C MET A 62 -6.46 8.40 -1.78
N GLY A 63 -5.60 9.37 -2.08
CA GLY A 63 -4.35 9.56 -1.33
C GLY A 63 -4.60 9.87 0.13
N TYR A 64 -5.55 10.75 0.42
CA TYR A 64 -5.93 11.09 1.79
C TYR A 64 -6.41 9.85 2.56
N ILE A 65 -7.27 9.03 1.95
CA ILE A 65 -7.78 7.81 2.58
C ILE A 65 -6.66 6.82 2.86
N ILE A 66 -5.74 6.64 1.90
CA ILE A 66 -4.60 5.74 2.06
C ILE A 66 -3.71 6.22 3.20
N CYS A 67 -3.40 7.53 3.26
CA CYS A 67 -2.55 8.09 4.31
C CYS A 67 -3.12 7.88 5.70
N ASN A 68 -4.44 7.90 5.83
CA ASN A 68 -5.12 7.83 7.13
C ASN A 68 -5.61 6.43 7.50
N GLY A 69 -5.17 5.41 6.77
CA GLY A 69 -5.49 4.03 7.10
C GLY A 69 -6.90 3.59 6.72
N GLY A 70 -7.58 4.33 5.83
CA GLY A 70 -8.94 3.99 5.40
C GLY A 70 -9.02 2.77 4.49
N VAL A 71 -7.90 2.31 3.94
CA VAL A 71 -7.82 1.13 3.08
C VAL A 71 -7.47 -0.10 3.88
N SER A 72 -6.62 0.06 4.88
CA SER A 72 -6.21 -1.02 5.79
C SER A 72 -5.97 -0.42 7.17
N ASN A 73 -5.61 -1.25 8.14
CA ASN A 73 -5.28 -0.77 9.49
C ASN A 73 -3.89 -0.11 9.56
N PHE A 74 -3.19 -0.04 8.43
CA PHE A 74 -1.86 0.57 8.35
C PHE A 74 -1.99 2.01 7.84
N SER A 75 -1.64 2.98 8.68
CA SER A 75 -1.60 4.39 8.29
C SER A 75 -0.23 4.74 7.73
N VAL A 76 -0.23 5.43 6.59
CA VAL A 76 0.99 5.89 5.94
C VAL A 76 1.43 7.18 6.61
N LYS A 77 2.67 7.24 7.04
CA LYS A 77 3.17 8.35 7.88
C LYS A 77 3.32 9.64 7.07
N LYS A 78 3.34 10.76 7.80
CA LYS A 78 3.65 12.07 7.26
C LYS A 78 4.98 12.05 6.52
N GLY A 79 5.02 12.69 5.36
CA GLY A 79 6.21 12.75 4.51
C GLY A 79 6.29 11.66 3.46
N TYR A 80 5.44 10.63 3.56
CA TYR A 80 5.38 9.59 2.54
C TYR A 80 4.69 10.10 1.29
N THR A 81 5.12 9.61 0.14
CA THR A 81 4.55 9.98 -1.16
C THR A 81 3.83 8.80 -1.76
N ILE A 82 2.63 9.04 -2.29
CA ILE A 82 1.86 8.07 -3.05
C ILE A 82 1.86 8.53 -4.50
N THR A 83 2.34 7.68 -5.42
CA THR A 83 2.32 7.96 -6.86
C THR A 83 1.32 7.04 -7.53
N PHE A 84 0.36 7.63 -8.23
CA PHE A 84 -0.60 6.90 -9.04
C PHE A 84 -0.07 6.81 -10.47
N TRP A 85 -0.02 5.59 -11.00
CA TRP A 85 0.56 5.29 -12.31
C TRP A 85 -0.51 4.80 -13.28
N ASN A 86 -0.34 5.16 -14.54
CA ASN A 86 -1.16 4.63 -15.63
C ASN A 86 -0.56 3.31 -16.10
N MET A 87 -1.33 2.22 -15.96
CA MET A 87 -0.90 0.87 -16.34
C MET A 87 -0.50 0.77 -17.83
N TYR A 88 -1.17 1.52 -18.68
CA TYR A 88 -0.99 1.41 -20.14
C TYR A 88 0.18 2.25 -20.64
N THR A 89 0.28 3.48 -20.20
CA THR A 89 1.35 4.41 -20.63
C THR A 89 2.61 4.26 -19.79
N LYS A 90 2.51 3.63 -18.61
CA LYS A 90 3.59 3.47 -17.63
C LYS A 90 4.16 4.81 -17.17
N LYS A 91 3.32 5.84 -17.20
CA LYS A 91 3.66 7.18 -16.74
C LYS A 91 2.90 7.53 -15.46
N PRO A 92 3.47 8.38 -14.60
CA PRO A 92 2.74 8.83 -13.41
C PRO A 92 1.55 9.70 -13.81
N ILE A 93 0.41 9.47 -13.15
CA ILE A 93 -0.77 10.31 -13.32
C ILE A 93 -0.66 11.51 -12.38
N THR A 94 -0.43 11.25 -11.10
CA THR A 94 -0.30 12.29 -10.09
C THR A 94 0.41 11.72 -8.86
N LYS A 95 0.86 12.62 -8.01
CA LYS A 95 1.49 12.28 -6.74
C LYS A 95 0.72 12.93 -5.60
N PHE A 96 0.60 12.23 -4.50
CA PHE A 96 -0.01 12.71 -3.27
C PHE A 96 0.97 12.55 -2.13
N GLN A 97 1.21 13.62 -1.36
CA GLN A 97 2.08 13.58 -0.21
C GLN A 97 1.26 13.52 1.07
N CYS A 98 1.55 12.54 1.92
CA CYS A 98 0.91 12.43 3.24
C CYS A 98 1.42 13.54 4.16
N TYR A 99 0.51 14.25 4.83
CA TYR A 99 0.85 15.29 5.80
C TYR A 99 -0.04 15.29 7.01
#